data_ef7b23a12481e39a54872703b476f46f
#
_entry.id   ef7b23a12481e39a54872703b476f46f
#
_cell.length_a   1.000
_cell.length_b   1.000
_cell.length_c   1.000
_cell.angle_alpha   90.00
_cell.angle_beta   90.00
_cell.angle_gamma   90.00
#
_symmetry.space_group_name_H-M   'P 1'
#
loop_
_entity.id
_entity.type
_entity.pdbx_description
1 polymer ?
#
loop_
_entity_poly.entity_id
_entity_poly.type
_entity_poly.pdbx_seq_one_letter_code
_entity_poly.pdbx_strand_id
1 'polypeptide(L)'
;GHALAKGFALYDLGAYPGMVPGDGVVRGEVYEIPEGLLRELDWVEGAPFLFRRELIEVVLEDHTPLRAHAYLYNREVEGAALVPSGEWKV
;
A
#
# COMPACT_ATOMS: atom_id res chain seq x y z
N GLY A 1 -6.52 0.70 -12.32
CA GLY A 1 -6.69 2.15 -12.32
C GLY A 1 -6.20 2.79 -11.05
N HIS A 2 -6.16 4.09 -11.02
CA HIS A 2 -5.74 4.85 -9.83
C HIS A 2 -6.79 4.80 -8.72
N ALA A 3 -6.32 4.78 -7.48
CA ALA A 3 -7.18 4.71 -6.32
C ALA A 3 -6.56 5.45 -5.13
N LEU A 4 -7.42 5.84 -4.19
CA LEU A 4 -7.02 6.47 -2.95
C LEU A 4 -7.34 5.55 -1.78
N ALA A 5 -6.37 5.39 -0.88
CA ALA A 5 -6.54 4.67 0.38
C ALA A 5 -6.51 5.68 1.52
N LYS A 6 -7.67 5.93 2.13
CA LYS A 6 -7.81 6.85 3.28
C LYS A 6 -7.51 6.11 4.58
N GLY A 7 -6.89 6.79 5.51
CA GLY A 7 -6.51 6.20 6.80
C GLY A 7 -5.16 5.51 6.77
N PHE A 8 -4.30 5.92 5.84
CA PHE A 8 -2.95 5.39 5.70
C PHE A 8 -1.95 6.52 5.52
N ALA A 9 -0.70 6.22 5.76
CA ALA A 9 0.43 7.12 5.54
C ALA A 9 1.52 6.37 4.80
N LEU A 10 2.28 7.09 3.99
CA LEU A 10 3.37 6.54 3.19
C LEU A 10 4.70 7.09 3.71
N TYR A 11 5.67 6.22 3.92
CA TYR A 11 7.00 6.57 4.39
C TYR A 11 8.05 6.15 3.38
N ASP A 12 9.09 6.97 3.28
CA ASP A 12 10.26 6.69 2.46
C ASP A 12 11.22 5.81 3.27
N LEU A 13 11.36 4.56 2.85
CA LEU A 13 12.23 3.59 3.50
C LEU A 13 13.61 3.52 2.82
N GLY A 14 13.88 4.43 1.90
CA GLY A 14 15.12 4.50 1.13
C GLY A 14 14.93 3.93 -0.27
N ALA A 15 15.06 2.61 -0.42
CA ALA A 15 14.96 1.96 -1.71
C ALA A 15 13.51 1.85 -2.23
N TYR A 16 12.52 1.90 -1.34
CA TYR A 16 11.11 1.75 -1.67
C TYR A 16 10.25 2.40 -0.58
N PRO A 17 8.96 2.65 -0.86
CA PRO A 17 8.05 3.21 0.15
C PRO A 17 7.43 2.11 1.01
N GLY A 18 6.96 2.51 2.20
CA GLY A 18 6.17 1.65 3.07
C GLY A 18 4.87 2.35 3.46
N MET A 19 3.75 1.67 3.26
CA MET A 19 2.43 2.16 3.68
C MET A 19 2.06 1.55 5.02
N VAL A 20 1.61 2.41 5.92
CA VAL A 20 1.16 2.00 7.26
C VAL A 20 -0.16 2.70 7.60
N PRO A 21 -0.92 2.18 8.58
CA PRO A 21 -2.09 2.92 9.07
C PRO A 21 -1.69 4.30 9.58
N GLY A 22 -2.53 5.30 9.30
CA GLY A 22 -2.27 6.67 9.70
C GLY A 22 -3.45 7.58 9.36
N ASP A 23 -3.23 8.89 9.42
CA ASP A 23 -4.30 9.87 9.25
C ASP A 23 -4.36 10.49 7.85
N GLY A 24 -3.57 9.98 6.93
CA GLY A 24 -3.45 10.55 5.61
C GLY A 24 -4.23 9.81 4.53
N VAL A 25 -3.84 10.10 3.30
CA VAL A 25 -4.38 9.48 2.11
C VAL A 25 -3.21 9.04 1.25
N VAL A 26 -3.22 7.79 0.82
CA VAL A 26 -2.20 7.24 -0.07
C VAL A 26 -2.80 7.00 -1.44
N ARG A 27 -2.12 7.46 -2.47
CA ARG A 27 -2.52 7.26 -3.86
C ARG A 27 -1.70 6.13 -4.48
N GLY A 28 -2.37 5.23 -5.16
CA GLY A 28 -1.72 4.13 -5.84
C GLY A 28 -2.53 3.60 -7.00
N GLU A 29 -2.14 2.47 -7.50
CA GLU A 29 -2.85 1.79 -8.58
C GLU A 29 -3.40 0.45 -8.12
N VAL A 30 -4.57 0.10 -8.66
CA VAL A 30 -5.23 -1.19 -8.42
C VAL A 30 -5.19 -2.00 -9.70
N TYR A 31 -4.78 -3.24 -9.59
CA TYR A 31 -4.70 -4.18 -10.69
C TYR A 31 -5.57 -5.41 -10.41
N GLU A 32 -6.19 -5.93 -11.45
CA GLU A 32 -6.81 -7.25 -11.39
C GLU A 32 -5.73 -8.29 -11.68
N ILE A 33 -5.61 -9.27 -10.80
CA ILE A 33 -4.63 -10.33 -10.95
C ILE A 33 -5.28 -11.70 -10.72
N PRO A 34 -4.76 -12.76 -11.34
CA PRO A 34 -5.21 -14.12 -11.05
C PRO A 34 -4.93 -14.48 -9.59
N GLU A 35 -5.84 -15.23 -8.97
CA GLU A 35 -5.69 -15.63 -7.56
C GLU A 35 -4.37 -16.35 -7.26
N GLY A 36 -3.92 -17.19 -8.17
CA GLY A 36 -2.65 -17.92 -8.00
C GLY A 36 -1.44 -17.02 -7.91
N LEU A 37 -1.53 -15.80 -8.41
CA LEU A 37 -0.42 -14.86 -8.38
C LEU A 37 -0.22 -14.23 -7.00
N LEU A 38 -1.23 -14.24 -6.13
CA LEU A 38 -1.12 -13.67 -4.79
C LEU A 38 -0.02 -14.31 -3.97
N ARG A 39 0.17 -15.63 -4.07
CA ARG A 39 1.23 -16.32 -3.34
C ARG A 39 2.61 -15.85 -3.78
N GLU A 40 2.79 -15.66 -5.07
CA GLU A 40 4.06 -15.19 -5.62
C GLU A 40 4.35 -13.77 -5.19
N LEU A 41 3.33 -12.90 -5.17
CA LEU A 41 3.45 -11.53 -4.68
C LEU A 41 3.76 -11.50 -3.19
N ASP A 42 3.11 -12.34 -2.39
CA ASP A 42 3.42 -12.46 -0.96
C ASP A 42 4.89 -12.80 -0.75
N TRP A 43 5.42 -13.70 -1.52
CA TRP A 43 6.83 -14.08 -1.46
C TRP A 43 7.74 -12.92 -1.80
N VAL A 44 7.46 -12.21 -2.91
CA VAL A 44 8.25 -11.08 -3.36
C VAL A 44 8.24 -9.94 -2.34
N GLU A 45 7.10 -9.69 -1.70
CA GLU A 45 6.95 -8.64 -0.69
C GLU A 45 7.44 -9.07 0.71
N GLY A 46 7.87 -10.31 0.87
CA GLY A 46 8.32 -10.81 2.17
C GLY A 46 7.20 -10.92 3.19
N ALA A 47 5.99 -11.22 2.75
CA ALA A 47 4.86 -11.41 3.64
C ALA A 47 4.95 -12.75 4.38
N PRO A 48 4.54 -12.80 5.65
CA PRO A 48 3.96 -11.71 6.43
C PRO A 48 4.97 -10.91 7.25
N PHE A 49 6.26 -11.09 7.03
CA PHE A 49 7.29 -10.54 7.93
C PHE A 49 7.62 -9.09 7.63
N LEU A 50 8.12 -8.78 6.44
CA LEU A 50 8.49 -7.41 6.08
C LEU A 50 7.25 -6.58 5.73
N PHE A 51 6.38 -7.14 4.92
CA PHE A 51 5.07 -6.59 4.61
C PHE A 51 4.00 -7.60 4.99
N ARG A 52 2.82 -7.11 5.33
CA ARG A 52 1.64 -7.96 5.52
C ARG A 52 0.59 -7.59 4.49
N ARG A 53 -0.05 -8.60 3.92
CA ARG A 53 -1.13 -8.39 2.95
C ARG A 53 -2.45 -8.28 3.70
N GLU A 54 -3.17 -7.18 3.49
CA GLU A 54 -4.48 -6.95 4.07
C GLU A 54 -5.47 -6.51 3.02
N LEU A 55 -6.73 -6.83 3.24
CA LEU A 55 -7.82 -6.36 2.41
C LEU A 55 -8.27 -5.00 2.94
N ILE A 56 -8.14 -3.97 2.13
CA ILE A 56 -8.47 -2.61 2.52
C ILE A 56 -9.51 -2.02 1.57
N GLU A 57 -10.22 -0.99 2.04
CA GLU A 57 -11.11 -0.23 1.19
C GLU A 57 -10.35 0.90 0.52
N VAL A 58 -10.54 1.03 -0.79
CA VAL A 58 -9.98 2.11 -1.60
C VAL A 58 -11.10 2.77 -2.40
N VAL A 59 -10.86 3.96 -2.91
CA VAL A 59 -11.81 4.69 -3.73
C VAL A 59 -11.17 4.95 -5.09
N LEU A 60 -11.82 4.47 -6.14
CA LEU A 60 -11.36 4.66 -7.51
C LEU A 60 -11.60 6.11 -7.97
N GLU A 61 -11.03 6.48 -9.11
CA GLU A 61 -11.18 7.84 -9.65
C GLU A 61 -12.64 8.25 -9.91
N ASP A 62 -13.50 7.29 -10.25
CA ASP A 62 -14.92 7.52 -10.47
C ASP A 62 -15.74 7.52 -9.17
N HIS A 63 -15.08 7.58 -8.01
CA HIS A 63 -15.66 7.53 -6.67
C HIS A 63 -16.26 6.17 -6.29
N THR A 64 -16.01 5.12 -7.05
CA THR A 64 -16.46 3.77 -6.71
C THR A 64 -15.61 3.21 -5.57
N PRO A 65 -16.22 2.78 -4.45
CA PRO A 65 -15.48 2.08 -3.42
C PRO A 65 -15.17 0.65 -3.87
N LEU A 66 -14.00 0.18 -3.49
CA LEU A 66 -13.53 -1.15 -3.85
C LEU A 66 -12.69 -1.70 -2.71
N ARG A 67 -12.80 -3.00 -2.46
CA ARG A 67 -11.89 -3.69 -1.54
C ARG A 67 -10.77 -4.31 -2.35
N ALA A 68 -9.55 -4.04 -1.94
CA ALA A 68 -8.36 -4.52 -2.63
C ALA A 68 -7.33 -5.03 -1.64
N HIS A 69 -6.56 -6.01 -2.06
CA HIS A 69 -5.40 -6.46 -1.27
C HIS A 69 -4.31 -5.40 -1.37
N ALA A 70 -3.71 -5.07 -0.22
CA ALA A 70 -2.60 -4.14 -0.15
C ALA A 70 -1.50 -4.71 0.74
N TYR A 71 -0.27 -4.36 0.43
CA TYR A 71 0.87 -4.72 1.27
C TYR A 71 1.20 -3.56 2.19
N LEU A 72 1.03 -3.79 3.49
CA LEU A 72 1.34 -2.80 4.52
C LEU A 72 2.69 -3.13 5.13
N TYR A 73 3.50 -2.09 5.34
CA TYR A 73 4.79 -2.27 5.96
C TYR A 73 4.62 -2.73 7.40
N ASN A 74 5.29 -3.81 7.75
CA ASN A 74 5.09 -4.51 9.03
C ASN A 74 6.22 -4.28 10.02
N ARG A 75 6.97 -3.20 9.85
CA ARG A 75 8.09 -2.81 10.71
C ARG A 75 7.92 -1.38 11.17
N GLU A 76 8.76 -0.96 12.11
CA GLU A 76 8.75 0.41 12.60
C GLU A 76 9.16 1.40 11.51
N VAL A 77 8.47 2.53 11.46
CA VAL A 77 8.78 3.62 10.53
C VAL A 77 9.50 4.78 11.22
N GLU A 78 9.84 4.61 12.49
CA GLU A 78 10.60 5.62 13.25
C GLU A 78 11.91 5.92 12.54
N GLY A 79 12.17 7.21 12.33
CA GLY A 79 13.34 7.66 11.59
C GLY A 79 13.17 7.71 10.08
N ALA A 80 12.09 7.15 9.54
CA ALA A 80 11.78 7.26 8.13
C ALA A 80 11.04 8.58 7.85
N ALA A 81 11.24 9.14 6.66
CA ALA A 81 10.59 10.39 6.28
C ALA A 81 9.17 10.11 5.76
N LEU A 82 8.21 10.87 6.27
CA LEU A 82 6.85 10.85 5.73
C LEU A 82 6.88 11.38 4.30
N VAL A 83 6.12 10.74 3.41
CA VAL A 83 5.87 11.24 2.05
C VAL A 83 4.54 12.03 2.10
N PRO A 84 4.59 13.37 2.21
CA PRO A 84 3.37 14.15 2.47
C PRO A 84 2.33 14.07 1.35
N SER A 85 2.77 13.87 0.12
CA SER A 85 1.86 13.74 -1.04
C SER A 85 1.06 12.44 -1.00
N GLY A 86 1.52 11.43 -0.23
CA GLY A 86 0.92 10.12 -0.23
C GLY A 86 1.14 9.34 -1.53
N GLU A 87 2.04 9.81 -2.39
CA GLU A 87 2.32 9.19 -3.68
C GLU A 87 3.82 8.99 -3.85
N TRP A 88 4.21 7.76 -4.18
CA TRP A 88 5.61 7.45 -4.46
C TRP A 88 5.91 7.69 -5.92
N LYS A 89 6.89 8.54 -6.18
CA LYS A 89 7.35 8.84 -7.54
C LYS A 89 8.73 8.23 -7.77
N VAL A 90 8.82 7.45 -8.81
CA VAL A 90 10.06 6.82 -9.24
C VAL A 90 10.78 7.67 -10.28
#